data_9e358b75cb3d724f5ea354916f256271
#
_entry.id   9e358b75cb3d724f5ea354916f256271
#
_cell.length_a   1.000
_cell.length_b   1.000
_cell.length_c   1.000
_cell.angle_alpha   90.00
_cell.angle_beta   90.00
_cell.angle_gamma   90.00
#
_symmetry.space_group_name_H-M   'P 1'
#
loop_
_entity.id
_entity.type
_entity.pdbx_description
1 polymer ?
#
loop_
_entity_poly.entity_id
_entity_poly.type
_entity_poly.pdbx_seq_one_letter_code
_entity_poly.pdbx_strand_id
1 'polypeptide(L)'
;MASTGSVSSWDESLLVAMIQYPVPVIKGPEDIQTQVDQICKAVATTKAGYPEADLIVMPEYSTQGLNTSIWTYDEMLLTIDSPEIGRFKQACKENDVWGVFSLMEVNDDPSKPPFNSAIIINSDGEIALHYRKLQPWVPIEPWSPGNYGMPVCDGPKGSKLAVCICHDGMFPELAREAAYKGANVYIRISGYSTQVLSLIHI
;
A
#
# COMPACT_ATOMS: atom_id res chain seq x y z
N MET A 1 -7.67 44.79 -5.96
CA MET A 1 -7.18 44.31 -4.66
C MET A 1 -7.01 42.80 -4.84
N ALA A 2 -5.78 42.32 -4.87
CA ALA A 2 -5.49 40.88 -4.97
C ALA A 2 -5.79 40.27 -3.60
N SER A 3 -6.68 39.26 -3.56
CA SER A 3 -6.90 38.42 -2.39
C SER A 3 -5.60 37.68 -2.07
N THR A 4 -4.95 38.05 -0.99
CA THR A 4 -3.91 37.21 -0.40
C THR A 4 -4.58 35.96 0.13
N GLY A 5 -4.53 34.88 -0.63
CA GLY A 5 -4.96 33.57 -0.16
C GLY A 5 -4.29 33.28 1.18
N SER A 6 -5.09 33.01 2.20
CA SER A 6 -4.58 32.51 3.48
C SER A 6 -3.77 31.24 3.23
N VAL A 7 -2.53 31.22 3.71
CA VAL A 7 -1.77 29.97 3.82
C VAL A 7 -2.61 29.05 4.71
N SER A 8 -3.03 27.90 4.18
CA SER A 8 -3.75 26.89 4.94
C SER A 8 -2.99 26.59 6.23
N SER A 9 -3.69 26.56 7.35
CA SER A 9 -3.09 26.12 8.60
C SER A 9 -2.61 24.67 8.46
N TRP A 10 -1.58 24.27 9.19
CA TRP A 10 -1.10 22.87 9.21
C TRP A 10 -2.22 21.89 9.58
N ASP A 11 -3.27 22.36 10.24
CA ASP A 11 -4.45 21.58 10.62
C ASP A 11 -5.29 21.13 9.41
N GLU A 12 -5.15 21.79 8.25
CA GLU A 12 -5.81 21.43 7.00
C GLU A 12 -4.92 20.58 6.07
N SER A 13 -3.68 20.28 6.49
CA SER A 13 -2.70 19.55 5.70
C SER A 13 -2.65 18.08 6.12
N LEU A 14 -2.54 17.18 5.13
CA LEU A 14 -2.28 15.76 5.37
C LEU A 14 -0.76 15.53 5.37
N LEU A 15 -0.21 15.08 6.49
CA LEU A 15 1.20 14.70 6.59
C LEU A 15 1.37 13.20 6.29
N VAL A 16 2.00 12.91 5.16
CA VAL A 16 2.22 11.54 4.68
C VAL A 16 3.69 11.18 4.83
N ALA A 17 3.99 10.12 5.57
CA ALA A 17 5.30 9.51 5.66
C ALA A 17 5.42 8.34 4.67
N MET A 18 6.23 8.48 3.64
CA MET A 18 6.51 7.41 2.69
C MET A 18 7.76 6.65 3.12
N ILE A 19 7.60 5.35 3.37
CA ILE A 19 8.70 4.47 3.76
C ILE A 19 9.35 3.91 2.50
N GLN A 20 10.65 4.13 2.36
CA GLN A 20 11.45 3.57 1.29
C GLN A 20 12.51 2.65 1.86
N TYR A 21 12.46 1.37 1.48
CA TYR A 21 13.48 0.38 1.80
C TYR A 21 13.61 -0.66 0.68
N PRO A 22 14.71 -1.41 0.64
CA PRO A 22 14.86 -2.50 -0.33
C PRO A 22 13.74 -3.53 -0.18
N VAL A 23 13.19 -4.00 -1.30
CA VAL A 23 12.21 -5.10 -1.29
C VAL A 23 12.83 -6.30 -0.56
N PRO A 24 12.14 -6.87 0.45
CA PRO A 24 12.69 -7.94 1.25
C PRO A 24 12.88 -9.22 0.42
N VAL A 25 13.90 -9.99 0.78
CA VAL A 25 14.11 -11.34 0.24
C VAL A 25 13.49 -12.32 1.23
N ILE A 26 12.33 -12.86 0.88
CA ILE A 26 11.57 -13.82 1.68
C ILE A 26 11.77 -15.20 1.10
N LYS A 27 12.19 -16.16 1.90
CA LYS A 27 12.46 -17.55 1.48
C LYS A 27 11.43 -18.55 2.01
N GLY A 28 10.72 -18.16 3.07
CA GLY A 28 9.72 -19.01 3.73
C GLY A 28 8.83 -18.24 4.69
N PRO A 29 7.84 -18.90 5.27
CA PRO A 29 6.86 -18.25 6.18
C PRO A 29 7.47 -17.57 7.41
N GLU A 30 8.58 -18.11 7.93
CA GLU A 30 9.28 -17.50 9.08
C GLU A 30 9.89 -16.14 8.76
N ASP A 31 10.33 -15.93 7.51
CA ASP A 31 10.85 -14.63 7.08
C ASP A 31 9.73 -13.57 7.05
N ILE A 32 8.49 -13.99 6.74
CA ILE A 32 7.32 -13.10 6.76
C ILE A 32 7.11 -12.56 8.17
N GLN A 33 7.19 -13.39 9.21
CA GLN A 33 7.02 -12.93 10.60
C GLN A 33 8.08 -11.88 10.96
N THR A 34 9.33 -12.12 10.58
CA THR A 34 10.42 -11.15 10.76
C THR A 34 10.12 -9.84 10.01
N GLN A 35 9.61 -9.94 8.80
CA GLN A 35 9.29 -8.77 7.98
C GLN A 35 8.09 -7.99 8.55
N VAL A 36 7.07 -8.68 9.04
CA VAL A 36 5.93 -8.06 9.74
C VAL A 36 6.39 -7.30 10.98
N ASP A 37 7.34 -7.89 11.77
CA ASP A 37 7.96 -7.20 12.91
C ASP A 37 8.65 -5.90 12.48
N GLN A 38 9.40 -5.93 11.37
CA GLN A 38 10.09 -4.76 10.84
C GLN A 38 9.10 -3.69 10.37
N ILE A 39 8.01 -4.08 9.70
CA ILE A 39 6.96 -3.17 9.25
C ILE A 39 6.28 -2.50 10.46
N CYS A 40 5.85 -3.27 11.45
CA CYS A 40 5.23 -2.74 12.67
C CYS A 40 6.19 -1.79 13.41
N LYS A 41 7.47 -2.15 13.50
CA LYS A 41 8.50 -1.30 14.09
C LYS A 41 8.69 -0.01 13.27
N ALA A 42 8.66 -0.09 11.94
CA ALA A 42 8.76 1.10 11.09
C ALA A 42 7.59 2.05 11.33
N VAL A 43 6.35 1.54 11.46
CA VAL A 43 5.17 2.34 11.81
C VAL A 43 5.40 3.06 13.13
N ALA A 44 5.75 2.33 14.20
CA ALA A 44 5.97 2.90 15.53
C ALA A 44 7.11 3.92 15.54
N THR A 45 8.24 3.60 14.90
CA THR A 45 9.41 4.49 14.86
C THR A 45 9.12 5.76 14.06
N THR A 46 8.40 5.65 12.94
CA THR A 46 8.02 6.79 12.11
C THR A 46 7.09 7.72 12.89
N LYS A 47 6.07 7.17 13.55
CA LYS A 47 5.14 8.00 14.35
C LYS A 47 5.84 8.63 15.55
N ALA A 48 6.77 7.95 16.20
CA ALA A 48 7.57 8.53 17.29
C ALA A 48 8.47 9.67 16.82
N GLY A 49 9.05 9.56 15.61
CA GLY A 49 9.89 10.61 15.03
C GLY A 49 9.11 11.76 14.40
N TYR A 50 7.88 11.50 13.95
CA TYR A 50 6.97 12.45 13.31
C TYR A 50 5.57 12.31 13.91
N PRO A 51 5.35 12.85 15.12
CA PRO A 51 4.06 12.69 15.84
C PRO A 51 2.85 13.21 15.06
N GLU A 52 3.06 14.18 14.16
CA GLU A 52 2.02 14.78 13.32
C GLU A 52 1.68 13.93 12.08
N ALA A 53 2.40 12.82 11.83
CA ALA A 53 2.11 11.98 10.68
C ALA A 53 0.69 11.41 10.75
N ASP A 54 -0.08 11.67 9.73
CA ASP A 54 -1.46 11.20 9.59
C ASP A 54 -1.54 9.85 8.89
N LEU A 55 -0.62 9.60 7.95
CA LEU A 55 -0.62 8.43 7.10
C LEU A 55 0.81 7.92 6.86
N ILE A 56 1.03 6.63 7.05
CA ILE A 56 2.30 5.96 6.73
C ILE A 56 2.07 5.03 5.54
N VAL A 57 2.91 5.13 4.50
CA VAL A 57 2.77 4.36 3.27
C VAL A 57 3.96 3.43 3.10
N MET A 58 3.69 2.12 3.07
CA MET A 58 4.68 1.09 2.78
C MET A 58 4.76 0.83 1.26
N PRO A 59 5.92 0.43 0.73
CA PRO A 59 6.07 0.13 -0.69
C PRO A 59 5.35 -1.16 -1.10
N GLU A 60 5.15 -1.33 -2.41
CA GLU A 60 4.72 -2.60 -3.00
C GLU A 60 5.70 -3.72 -2.63
N TYR A 61 5.20 -4.93 -2.45
CA TYR A 61 5.94 -6.12 -2.02
C TYR A 61 6.60 -6.01 -0.63
N SER A 62 6.16 -5.06 0.17
CA SER A 62 6.75 -4.81 1.49
C SER A 62 6.64 -5.98 2.45
N THR A 63 5.64 -6.83 2.33
CA THR A 63 5.36 -7.92 3.26
C THR A 63 6.02 -9.24 2.84
N GLN A 64 5.76 -9.71 1.60
CA GLN A 64 6.24 -11.02 1.12
C GLN A 64 7.39 -10.92 0.14
N GLY A 65 7.85 -9.72 -0.19
CA GLY A 65 8.91 -9.52 -1.16
C GLY A 65 8.46 -9.79 -2.60
N LEU A 66 9.39 -9.61 -3.53
CA LEU A 66 9.24 -10.00 -4.91
C LEU A 66 10.30 -11.07 -5.22
N ASN A 67 9.88 -12.32 -5.30
CA ASN A 67 10.76 -13.42 -5.69
C ASN A 67 10.29 -14.02 -7.01
N THR A 68 10.92 -13.62 -8.09
CA THR A 68 10.60 -14.08 -9.45
C THR A 68 11.02 -15.55 -9.70
N SER A 69 11.83 -16.13 -8.83
CA SER A 69 12.22 -17.55 -8.91
C SER A 69 11.27 -18.47 -8.16
N ILE A 70 10.41 -17.92 -7.30
CA ILE A 70 9.39 -18.67 -6.55
C ILE A 70 8.02 -18.15 -7.01
N TRP A 71 7.53 -18.72 -8.09
CA TRP A 71 6.17 -18.47 -8.56
C TRP A 71 5.10 -19.12 -7.66
N THR A 72 5.52 -19.83 -6.62
CA THR A 72 4.69 -20.49 -5.63
C THR A 72 4.83 -19.74 -4.33
N TYR A 73 4.04 -18.69 -4.18
CA TYR A 73 3.78 -18.09 -2.85
C TYR A 73 2.84 -18.97 -2.00
N ASP A 74 2.52 -20.20 -2.44
CA ASP A 74 1.42 -21.01 -1.92
C ASP A 74 1.38 -21.11 -0.39
N GLU A 75 2.55 -21.19 0.26
CA GLU A 75 2.67 -21.21 1.72
C GLU A 75 2.83 -19.81 2.35
N MET A 76 2.93 -18.77 1.52
CA MET A 76 3.23 -17.39 1.95
C MET A 76 2.11 -16.41 1.63
N LEU A 77 1.06 -16.87 0.95
CA LEU A 77 -0.09 -16.01 0.62
C LEU A 77 -0.86 -15.65 1.87
N LEU A 78 -1.35 -14.42 1.91
CA LEU A 78 -2.14 -13.89 3.01
C LEU A 78 -3.58 -13.63 2.56
N THR A 79 -4.47 -13.55 3.52
CA THR A 79 -5.81 -12.99 3.37
C THR A 79 -5.91 -11.73 4.22
N ILE A 80 -6.95 -10.94 4.04
CA ILE A 80 -7.22 -9.77 4.90
C ILE A 80 -7.49 -10.14 6.37
N ASP A 81 -7.76 -11.41 6.65
CA ASP A 81 -8.02 -11.96 7.98
C ASP A 81 -6.79 -12.68 8.57
N SER A 82 -5.67 -12.73 7.86
CA SER A 82 -4.43 -13.36 8.34
C SER A 82 -3.89 -12.66 9.59
N PRO A 83 -3.22 -13.40 10.50
CA PRO A 83 -2.65 -12.84 11.73
C PRO A 83 -1.69 -11.67 11.46
N GLU A 84 -0.96 -11.70 10.36
CA GLU A 84 -0.04 -10.65 9.89
C GLU A 84 -0.79 -9.33 9.69
N ILE A 85 -1.94 -9.38 9.04
CA ILE A 85 -2.80 -8.20 8.83
C ILE A 85 -3.36 -7.72 10.18
N GLY A 86 -3.70 -8.65 11.07
CA GLY A 86 -4.06 -8.32 12.46
C GLY A 86 -2.99 -7.51 13.18
N ARG A 87 -1.71 -7.80 12.94
CA ARG A 87 -0.58 -7.05 13.51
C ARG A 87 -0.45 -5.64 12.91
N PHE A 88 -0.70 -5.47 11.62
CA PHE A 88 -0.74 -4.14 11.00
C PHE A 88 -1.89 -3.30 11.56
N LYS A 89 -3.08 -3.91 11.74
CA LYS A 89 -4.23 -3.27 12.39
C LYS A 89 -3.86 -2.78 13.79
N GLN A 90 -3.22 -3.64 14.58
CA GLN A 90 -2.78 -3.29 15.93
C GLN A 90 -1.73 -2.17 15.92
N ALA A 91 -0.75 -2.23 15.00
CA ALA A 91 0.28 -1.20 14.88
C ALA A 91 -0.31 0.18 14.54
N CYS A 92 -1.28 0.25 13.63
CA CYS A 92 -1.99 1.49 13.31
C CYS A 92 -2.73 2.04 14.53
N LYS A 93 -3.47 1.18 15.23
CA LYS A 93 -4.25 1.55 16.42
C LYS A 93 -3.38 2.02 17.58
N GLU A 94 -2.32 1.30 17.92
CA GLU A 94 -1.42 1.65 19.02
C GLU A 94 -0.66 2.96 18.79
N ASN A 95 -0.44 3.31 17.53
CA ASN A 95 0.29 4.51 17.17
C ASN A 95 -0.61 5.66 16.70
N ASP A 96 -1.94 5.51 16.75
CA ASP A 96 -2.91 6.50 16.27
C ASP A 96 -2.53 7.07 14.90
N VAL A 97 -2.39 6.17 13.90
CA VAL A 97 -1.95 6.54 12.55
C VAL A 97 -2.60 5.65 11.50
N TRP A 98 -2.90 6.22 10.35
CA TRP A 98 -3.33 5.45 9.18
C TRP A 98 -2.14 4.78 8.51
N GLY A 99 -2.35 3.60 7.92
CA GLY A 99 -1.30 2.86 7.23
C GLY A 99 -1.74 2.29 5.89
N VAL A 100 -0.85 2.31 4.90
CA VAL A 100 -1.02 1.61 3.62
C VAL A 100 -0.03 0.46 3.57
N PHE A 101 -0.52 -0.76 3.36
CA PHE A 101 0.28 -1.98 3.35
C PHE A 101 0.04 -2.77 2.08
N SER A 102 1.06 -3.47 1.61
CA SER A 102 1.02 -4.35 0.44
C SER A 102 1.07 -5.80 0.86
N LEU A 103 0.33 -6.65 0.17
CA LEU A 103 0.33 -8.10 0.38
C LEU A 103 0.12 -8.86 -0.93
N MET A 104 0.72 -10.05 -1.01
CA MET A 104 0.34 -11.07 -1.99
C MET A 104 -0.82 -11.86 -1.39
N GLU A 105 -1.99 -11.72 -2.02
CA GLU A 105 -3.26 -12.19 -1.50
C GLU A 105 -3.71 -13.47 -2.18
N VAL A 106 -4.22 -14.41 -1.39
CA VAL A 106 -4.86 -15.63 -1.90
C VAL A 106 -5.95 -15.28 -2.92
N ASN A 107 -5.98 -15.98 -4.05
CA ASN A 107 -7.11 -15.87 -4.97
C ASN A 107 -8.30 -16.67 -4.44
N ASP A 108 -9.50 -16.13 -4.59
CA ASP A 108 -10.74 -16.81 -4.21
C ASP A 108 -10.94 -18.14 -4.99
N ASP A 109 -10.36 -18.23 -6.20
CA ASP A 109 -10.27 -19.44 -7.00
C ASP A 109 -8.83 -20.01 -6.88
N PRO A 110 -8.63 -21.13 -6.18
CA PRO A 110 -7.31 -21.71 -5.95
C PRO A 110 -6.61 -22.22 -7.22
N SER A 111 -7.32 -22.29 -8.34
CA SER A 111 -6.73 -22.64 -9.65
C SER A 111 -6.08 -21.44 -10.34
N LYS A 112 -6.26 -20.22 -9.81
CA LYS A 112 -5.75 -18.98 -10.40
C LYS A 112 -4.56 -18.43 -9.61
N PRO A 113 -3.68 -17.67 -10.28
CA PRO A 113 -2.62 -16.95 -9.60
C PRO A 113 -3.13 -16.00 -8.52
N PRO A 114 -2.32 -15.69 -7.50
CA PRO A 114 -2.67 -14.75 -6.43
C PRO A 114 -2.90 -13.33 -6.96
N PHE A 115 -3.41 -12.46 -6.08
CA PHE A 115 -3.50 -11.03 -6.33
C PHE A 115 -2.32 -10.29 -5.68
N ASN A 116 -1.87 -9.25 -6.35
CA ASN A 116 -1.05 -8.20 -5.73
C ASN A 116 -2.01 -7.15 -5.17
N SER A 117 -2.05 -7.01 -3.84
CA SER A 117 -3.07 -6.24 -3.15
C SER A 117 -2.47 -5.15 -2.27
N ALA A 118 -3.26 -4.13 -2.01
CA ALA A 118 -2.99 -3.08 -1.04
C ALA A 118 -4.21 -2.89 -0.13
N ILE A 119 -3.95 -2.64 1.14
CA ILE A 119 -4.97 -2.29 2.12
C ILE A 119 -4.63 -0.94 2.76
N ILE A 120 -5.67 -0.16 3.05
CA ILE A 120 -5.57 1.03 3.90
C ILE A 120 -6.23 0.68 5.23
N ILE A 121 -5.49 0.87 6.32
CA ILE A 121 -5.96 0.64 7.68
C ILE A 121 -6.04 2.00 8.38
N ASN A 122 -7.17 2.27 9.04
CA ASN A 122 -7.38 3.51 9.79
C ASN A 122 -6.72 3.46 11.19
N SER A 123 -6.75 4.59 11.90
CA SER A 123 -6.19 4.69 13.25
C SER A 123 -6.95 3.91 14.33
N ASP A 124 -8.15 3.41 14.03
CA ASP A 124 -8.87 2.49 14.90
C ASP A 124 -8.46 1.01 14.69
N GLY A 125 -7.61 0.75 13.69
CA GLY A 125 -7.17 -0.59 13.29
C GLY A 125 -8.18 -1.32 12.41
N GLU A 126 -9.02 -0.61 11.67
CA GLU A 126 -9.98 -1.18 10.76
C GLU A 126 -9.52 -1.02 9.31
N ILE A 127 -9.82 -1.99 8.44
CA ILE A 127 -9.55 -1.87 7.00
C ILE A 127 -10.56 -0.89 6.41
N ALA A 128 -10.08 0.28 6.02
CA ALA A 128 -10.86 1.33 5.38
C ALA A 128 -10.98 1.11 3.86
N LEU A 129 -9.97 0.48 3.24
CA LEU A 129 -9.96 0.19 1.81
C LEU A 129 -9.17 -1.08 1.53
N HIS A 130 -9.67 -1.90 0.60
CA HIS A 130 -9.01 -3.05 0.04
C HIS A 130 -8.98 -2.92 -1.49
N TYR A 131 -7.79 -3.03 -2.05
CA TYR A 131 -7.52 -2.88 -3.48
C TYR A 131 -6.71 -4.05 -4.00
N ARG A 132 -7.07 -4.59 -5.15
CA ARG A 132 -6.32 -5.60 -5.92
C ARG A 132 -5.82 -4.95 -7.21
N LYS A 133 -4.52 -5.02 -7.48
CA LYS A 133 -3.86 -4.43 -8.66
C LYS A 133 -4.63 -4.79 -9.94
N LEU A 134 -5.16 -3.78 -10.63
CA LEU A 134 -5.99 -3.98 -11.83
C LEU A 134 -5.16 -4.35 -13.05
N GLN A 135 -3.93 -3.80 -13.14
CA GLN A 135 -3.04 -3.95 -14.28
C GLN A 135 -1.70 -4.56 -13.85
N PRO A 136 -1.63 -5.90 -13.61
CA PRO A 136 -0.35 -6.57 -13.44
C PRO A 136 0.58 -6.28 -14.61
N TRP A 137 1.89 -6.18 -14.35
CA TRP A 137 2.88 -5.89 -15.39
C TRP A 137 3.23 -7.18 -16.16
N VAL A 138 2.37 -7.56 -17.09
CA VAL A 138 2.55 -8.73 -17.96
C VAL A 138 3.68 -8.49 -18.97
N PRO A 139 4.57 -9.46 -19.25
CA PRO A 139 4.60 -10.84 -18.73
C PRO A 139 5.41 -11.02 -17.44
N ILE A 140 5.91 -9.94 -16.83
CA ILE A 140 6.81 -10.01 -15.67
C ILE A 140 6.07 -10.47 -14.41
N GLU A 141 4.84 -10.00 -14.24
CA GLU A 141 3.98 -10.34 -13.11
C GLU A 141 2.88 -11.30 -13.57
N PRO A 142 2.88 -12.56 -13.13
CA PRO A 142 1.85 -13.54 -13.51
C PRO A 142 0.61 -13.47 -12.63
N TRP A 143 0.44 -12.40 -11.86
CA TRP A 143 -0.66 -12.24 -10.92
C TRP A 143 -2.01 -12.10 -11.61
N SER A 144 -3.07 -12.49 -10.92
CA SER A 144 -4.43 -12.24 -11.39
C SER A 144 -4.74 -10.74 -11.41
N PRO A 145 -5.38 -10.21 -12.48
CA PRO A 145 -5.94 -8.87 -12.44
C PRO A 145 -6.96 -8.72 -11.32
N GLY A 146 -6.95 -7.57 -10.66
CA GLY A 146 -7.91 -7.22 -9.61
C GLY A 146 -9.35 -7.15 -10.13
N ASN A 147 -10.29 -7.34 -9.23
CA ASN A 147 -11.73 -7.44 -9.54
C ASN A 147 -12.60 -6.47 -8.73
N TYR A 148 -12.00 -5.55 -7.97
CA TYR A 148 -12.75 -4.58 -7.13
C TYR A 148 -12.90 -3.20 -7.80
N GLY A 149 -12.33 -2.99 -8.99
CA GLY A 149 -12.26 -1.67 -9.61
C GLY A 149 -11.35 -0.72 -8.81
N MET A 150 -11.62 0.57 -8.88
CA MET A 150 -10.88 1.62 -8.15
C MET A 150 -11.73 2.09 -6.96
N PRO A 151 -11.56 1.51 -5.75
CA PRO A 151 -12.28 1.95 -4.56
C PRO A 151 -11.70 3.27 -4.02
N VAL A 152 -12.54 4.02 -3.31
CA VAL A 152 -12.22 5.25 -2.59
C VAL A 152 -12.77 5.13 -1.18
N CYS A 153 -12.02 5.54 -0.18
CA CYS A 153 -12.48 5.61 1.21
C CYS A 153 -12.30 7.01 1.80
N ASP A 154 -13.01 7.30 2.87
CA ASP A 154 -12.70 8.45 3.72
C ASP A 154 -11.37 8.22 4.41
N GLY A 155 -10.59 9.29 4.58
CA GLY A 155 -9.27 9.29 5.19
C GLY A 155 -9.16 10.30 6.34
N PRO A 156 -7.96 10.45 6.94
CA PRO A 156 -7.75 11.38 8.03
C PRO A 156 -7.97 12.84 7.56
N LYS A 157 -8.40 13.70 8.51
CA LYS A 157 -8.60 15.15 8.27
C LYS A 157 -9.52 15.47 7.08
N GLY A 158 -10.53 14.61 6.84
CA GLY A 158 -11.51 14.82 5.75
C GLY A 158 -10.96 14.54 4.35
N SER A 159 -9.78 13.92 4.24
CA SER A 159 -9.27 13.45 2.96
C SER A 159 -10.11 12.29 2.42
N LYS A 160 -10.02 12.05 1.11
CA LYS A 160 -10.57 10.88 0.44
C LYS A 160 -9.44 10.17 -0.30
N LEU A 161 -9.17 8.94 0.13
CA LEU A 161 -8.01 8.18 -0.30
C LEU A 161 -8.38 7.16 -1.37
N ALA A 162 -7.51 7.04 -2.37
CA ALA A 162 -7.45 5.89 -3.27
C ALA A 162 -6.00 5.39 -3.36
N VAL A 163 -5.83 4.10 -3.60
CA VAL A 163 -4.51 3.49 -3.78
C VAL A 163 -4.45 2.74 -5.10
N CYS A 164 -3.32 2.85 -5.79
CA CYS A 164 -2.97 2.02 -6.95
C CYS A 164 -1.57 1.43 -6.76
N ILE A 165 -1.25 0.41 -7.55
CA ILE A 165 -0.02 -0.34 -7.39
C ILE A 165 0.81 -0.28 -8.68
N CYS A 166 1.99 0.35 -8.62
CA CYS A 166 3.06 0.31 -9.61
C CYS A 166 2.59 0.55 -11.05
N HIS A 167 2.44 -0.53 -11.85
CA HIS A 167 2.05 -0.49 -13.25
C HIS A 167 0.67 0.14 -13.49
N ASP A 168 -0.25 0.06 -12.52
CA ASP A 168 -1.53 0.78 -12.57
C ASP A 168 -1.36 2.27 -12.87
N GLY A 169 -0.31 2.88 -12.35
CA GLY A 169 -0.02 4.30 -12.56
C GLY A 169 0.34 4.68 -14.00
N MET A 170 0.51 3.72 -14.91
CA MET A 170 0.67 3.96 -16.36
C MET A 170 -0.67 4.20 -17.06
N PHE A 171 -1.78 3.94 -16.38
CA PHE A 171 -3.15 4.07 -16.91
C PHE A 171 -3.85 5.26 -16.28
N PRO A 172 -3.90 6.43 -16.96
CA PRO A 172 -4.49 7.64 -16.41
C PRO A 172 -5.99 7.50 -16.10
N GLU A 173 -6.64 6.49 -16.70
CA GLU A 173 -8.04 6.16 -16.45
C GLU A 173 -8.30 5.83 -14.98
N LEU A 174 -7.36 5.15 -14.31
CA LEU A 174 -7.52 4.75 -12.90
C LEU A 174 -7.50 5.98 -11.99
N ALA A 175 -6.55 6.90 -12.21
CA ALA A 175 -6.50 8.15 -11.46
C ALA A 175 -7.75 9.01 -11.72
N ARG A 176 -8.23 9.03 -12.98
CA ARG A 176 -9.46 9.74 -13.36
C ARG A 176 -10.69 9.14 -12.67
N GLU A 177 -10.79 7.81 -12.65
CA GLU A 177 -11.88 7.11 -11.95
C GLU A 177 -11.87 7.41 -10.45
N ALA A 178 -10.69 7.36 -9.80
CA ALA A 178 -10.53 7.73 -8.40
C ALA A 178 -11.00 9.18 -8.14
N ALA A 179 -10.59 10.12 -9.00
CA ALA A 179 -10.99 11.52 -8.89
C ALA A 179 -12.51 11.72 -9.07
N TYR A 180 -13.14 11.03 -10.03
CA TYR A 180 -14.60 11.07 -10.22
C TYR A 180 -15.37 10.50 -9.02
N LYS A 181 -14.76 9.53 -8.32
CA LYS A 181 -15.30 8.99 -7.06
C LYS A 181 -15.01 9.87 -5.84
N GLY A 182 -14.34 11.01 -6.05
CA GLY A 182 -14.10 12.03 -5.05
C GLY A 182 -12.76 11.92 -4.32
N ALA A 183 -11.85 11.03 -4.74
CA ALA A 183 -10.50 10.98 -4.16
C ALA A 183 -9.77 12.31 -4.39
N ASN A 184 -9.20 12.87 -3.33
CA ASN A 184 -8.31 14.02 -3.38
C ASN A 184 -6.87 13.66 -3.00
N VAL A 185 -6.63 12.41 -2.57
CA VAL A 185 -5.30 11.83 -2.36
C VAL A 185 -5.24 10.50 -3.10
N TYR A 186 -4.33 10.41 -4.08
CA TYR A 186 -4.11 9.23 -4.90
C TYR A 186 -2.71 8.67 -4.61
N ILE A 187 -2.67 7.53 -3.92
CA ILE A 187 -1.45 6.91 -3.43
C ILE A 187 -1.01 5.86 -4.45
N ARG A 188 0.24 5.96 -4.91
CA ARG A 188 0.85 4.95 -5.77
C ARG A 188 1.99 4.27 -5.02
N ILE A 189 1.78 3.04 -4.58
CA ILE A 189 2.86 2.20 -4.05
C ILE A 189 3.57 1.48 -5.19
N SER A 190 4.90 1.31 -5.08
CA SER A 190 5.71 0.66 -6.12
C SER A 190 6.90 -0.07 -5.52
N GLY A 191 7.24 -1.22 -6.13
CA GLY A 191 8.47 -1.95 -5.89
C GLY A 191 9.33 -1.92 -7.16
N TYR A 192 10.29 -0.97 -7.23
CA TYR A 192 11.20 -0.87 -8.37
C TYR A 192 12.52 -1.59 -8.09
N SER A 193 13.04 -2.28 -9.11
CA SER A 193 14.44 -2.72 -9.11
C SER A 193 15.35 -1.58 -9.58
N THR A 194 16.62 -1.60 -9.17
CA THR A 194 17.63 -0.63 -9.61
C THR A 194 17.81 -0.64 -11.14
N GLN A 195 17.55 -1.75 -11.80
CA GLN A 195 17.62 -1.88 -13.25
C GLN A 195 16.49 -1.13 -13.95
N VAL A 196 15.31 -1.03 -13.34
CA VAL A 196 14.16 -0.30 -13.89
C VAL A 196 14.29 1.20 -13.62
N LEU A 197 14.87 1.61 -12.49
CA LEU A 197 15.12 3.02 -12.18
C LEU A 197 16.06 3.68 -13.20
N SER A 198 16.97 2.91 -13.83
CA SER A 198 17.85 3.45 -14.87
C SER A 198 17.11 3.84 -16.16
N LEU A 199 15.88 3.37 -16.35
CA LEU A 199 15.01 3.70 -17.48
C LEU A 199 14.14 4.96 -17.23
N ILE A 200 14.10 5.44 -15.99
CA ILE A 200 13.31 6.64 -15.61
C ILE A 200 14.14 7.93 -15.75
N HIS A 201 15.43 7.82 -16.01
CA HIS A 201 16.35 8.94 -16.23
C HIS A 201 16.50 9.34 -17.72
N ILE A 202 15.49 9.07 -18.54
CA ILE A 202 15.44 9.55 -19.94
C ILE A 202 14.56 10.79 -20.00
#